data_4042cb5dad3ed78ae6638011f1c44565
#
_entry.id   4042cb5dad3ed78ae6638011f1c44565
#
_cell.length_a   1.000
_cell.length_b   1.000
_cell.length_c   1.000
_cell.angle_alpha   90.00
_cell.angle_beta   90.00
_cell.angle_gamma   90.00
#
_symmetry.space_group_name_H-M   'P 1'
#
loop_
_entity.id
_entity.type
_entity.pdbx_description
1 polymer ?
#
loop_
_entity_poly.entity_id
_entity_poly.type
_entity_poly.pdbx_seq_one_letter_code
_entity_poly.pdbx_strand_id
1 'polypeptide(L)'
;SGIWQSVWLEPVNEAHLEWIHFTPDIDQGTVEITYLLSDCTVFPCELEWDIRFKNNLVSHGSLTVSEKRGKIIVDIFKNKALRGSFHFTGWYWSPEHPNLFTVSALLKSRNILLDQVETYFGMRKVHVHDGRVYLNNQPYYQKLLLDQGYWKDGLVTAPSEENYIQDIQKAKEMGFNGCRKHEKAEDPLFLYWADKLGFLVWESTASFWSFSPQSAGVFSQEWTRTIQRDYNHPCIILWNMMNESWGVPRLYDNTQQQHFARSLYHLAHGLDPSRLVIANDGWEMTENDICAFHSYKHGSPDNPDAQAAFSLGLQSLSGLESLVERPLFADSFVYEGQPVMLTEAGGISLKTGKDKKSWGYSDTDSEESFLAAYSHVIRSIYASDLLCGFCYTQLSDIQQEQNGLLDEDHQFKTDPKKIKAINDSKETTTSFSTIEDY
;
A
#
# COMPACT_ATOMS: atom_id res chain seq x y z
N SER A 1 19.36 -9.53 10.73
CA SER A 1 18.61 -10.78 10.77
C SER A 1 18.20 -11.10 12.20
N GLY A 2 17.08 -11.73 12.40
CA GLY A 2 16.51 -12.07 13.69
C GLY A 2 14.99 -11.93 13.69
N ILE A 3 14.38 -12.13 14.85
CA ILE A 3 12.95 -11.91 15.07
C ILE A 3 12.81 -10.43 15.43
N TRP A 4 12.24 -9.64 14.51
CA TRP A 4 12.10 -8.19 14.66
C TRP A 4 10.64 -7.72 14.80
N GLN A 5 9.67 -8.61 14.55
CA GLN A 5 8.26 -8.39 14.84
C GLN A 5 7.86 -9.05 16.16
N SER A 6 6.72 -8.65 16.69
CA SER A 6 6.16 -9.21 17.93
C SER A 6 5.94 -10.71 17.80
N VAL A 7 6.20 -11.44 18.89
CA VAL A 7 5.91 -12.87 19.02
C VAL A 7 4.98 -13.06 20.21
N TRP A 8 3.88 -13.78 20.00
CA TRP A 8 2.91 -14.06 21.05
C TRP A 8 2.47 -15.53 21.00
N LEU A 9 1.88 -15.99 22.09
CA LEU A 9 1.23 -17.28 22.18
C LEU A 9 -0.28 -17.07 22.19
N GLU A 10 -0.97 -17.77 21.31
CA GLU A 10 -2.42 -17.72 21.21
C GLU A 10 -2.98 -19.11 21.62
N PRO A 11 -3.77 -19.18 22.71
CA PRO A 11 -4.40 -20.43 23.10
C PRO A 11 -5.60 -20.70 22.19
N VAL A 12 -5.55 -21.80 21.46
CA VAL A 12 -6.65 -22.24 20.58
C VAL A 12 -7.07 -23.66 20.97
N ASN A 13 -8.34 -24.01 20.72
CA ASN A 13 -8.80 -25.39 20.81
C ASN A 13 -8.22 -26.21 19.65
N GLU A 14 -8.24 -27.55 19.77
CA GLU A 14 -7.83 -28.42 18.65
C GLU A 14 -8.63 -28.13 17.39
N ALA A 15 -9.94 -27.90 17.53
CA ALA A 15 -10.81 -27.46 16.43
C ALA A 15 -10.98 -25.91 16.49
N HIS A 16 -10.41 -25.19 15.53
CA HIS A 16 -10.43 -23.73 15.45
C HIS A 16 -10.42 -23.23 14.00
N LEU A 17 -10.62 -21.92 13.85
CA LEU A 17 -10.44 -21.19 12.60
C LEU A 17 -8.94 -20.91 12.40
N GLU A 18 -8.32 -21.54 11.41
CA GLU A 18 -6.93 -21.24 11.03
C GLU A 18 -6.81 -19.82 10.43
N TRP A 19 -7.78 -19.46 9.59
CA TRP A 19 -7.95 -18.11 9.06
C TRP A 19 -9.38 -17.90 8.53
N ILE A 20 -9.74 -16.61 8.41
CA ILE A 20 -10.97 -16.14 7.78
C ILE A 20 -10.64 -14.91 6.96
N HIS A 21 -11.00 -14.90 5.67
CA HIS A 21 -10.76 -13.80 4.74
C HIS A 21 -12.06 -13.19 4.25
N PHE A 22 -12.03 -11.88 4.02
CA PHE A 22 -13.16 -11.10 3.55
C PHE A 22 -12.82 -10.44 2.22
N THR A 23 -13.54 -10.80 1.16
CA THR A 23 -13.39 -10.20 -0.17
C THR A 23 -14.64 -9.38 -0.47
N PRO A 24 -14.56 -8.03 -0.34
CA PRO A 24 -15.69 -7.16 -0.60
C PRO A 24 -15.94 -7.01 -2.10
N ASP A 25 -17.21 -6.98 -2.49
CA ASP A 25 -17.68 -6.56 -3.79
C ASP A 25 -18.63 -5.37 -3.61
N ILE A 26 -18.11 -4.16 -3.86
CA ILE A 26 -18.90 -2.95 -3.70
C ILE A 26 -19.94 -2.77 -4.82
N ASP A 27 -19.74 -3.38 -5.98
CA ASP A 27 -20.64 -3.27 -7.12
C ASP A 27 -21.91 -4.10 -6.88
N GLN A 28 -21.76 -5.27 -6.23
CA GLN A 28 -22.87 -6.12 -5.81
C GLN A 28 -23.36 -5.82 -4.39
N GLY A 29 -22.58 -5.08 -3.61
CA GLY A 29 -22.86 -4.83 -2.18
C GLY A 29 -22.80 -6.09 -1.31
N THR A 30 -21.88 -6.99 -1.66
CA THR A 30 -21.67 -8.25 -0.97
C THR A 30 -20.26 -8.35 -0.39
N VAL A 31 -20.07 -9.27 0.54
CA VAL A 31 -18.75 -9.73 0.96
C VAL A 31 -18.69 -11.24 0.86
N GLU A 32 -17.69 -11.77 0.18
CA GLU A 32 -17.37 -13.19 0.21
C GLU A 32 -16.50 -13.45 1.45
N ILE A 33 -16.95 -14.35 2.32
CA ILE A 33 -16.21 -14.84 3.48
C ILE A 33 -15.66 -16.20 3.10
N THR A 34 -14.33 -16.34 3.07
CA THR A 34 -13.66 -17.64 2.92
C THR A 34 -13.02 -18.02 4.23
N TYR A 35 -13.00 -19.30 4.55
CA TYR A 35 -12.45 -19.81 5.80
C TYR A 35 -11.65 -21.09 5.62
N LEU A 36 -10.72 -21.30 6.54
CA LEU A 36 -10.00 -22.54 6.73
C LEU A 36 -10.12 -22.96 8.20
N LEU A 37 -10.49 -24.22 8.43
CA LEU A 37 -10.53 -24.83 9.76
C LEU A 37 -9.32 -25.72 10.00
N SER A 38 -8.94 -25.91 11.27
CA SER A 38 -7.88 -26.80 11.68
C SER A 38 -8.14 -28.26 11.26
N ASP A 39 -7.07 -29.06 11.12
CA ASP A 39 -7.15 -30.46 10.74
C ASP A 39 -7.91 -31.33 11.76
N CYS A 40 -7.97 -30.89 13.02
CA CYS A 40 -8.66 -31.61 14.10
C CYS A 40 -10.18 -31.32 14.15
N THR A 41 -10.72 -30.53 13.25
CA THR A 41 -12.15 -30.19 13.23
C THR A 41 -13.00 -31.42 12.87
N VAL A 42 -13.94 -31.73 13.74
CA VAL A 42 -14.91 -32.82 13.50
C VAL A 42 -16.20 -32.29 12.91
N PHE A 43 -16.59 -32.80 11.76
CA PHE A 43 -17.78 -32.39 11.04
C PHE A 43 -19.03 -33.24 11.33
N PRO A 44 -20.26 -32.71 11.20
CA PRO A 44 -20.53 -31.32 10.89
C PRO A 44 -20.31 -30.40 12.09
N CYS A 45 -19.91 -29.14 11.80
CA CYS A 45 -19.90 -28.05 12.76
C CYS A 45 -20.71 -26.89 12.20
N GLU A 46 -20.89 -25.83 12.95
CA GLU A 46 -21.63 -24.62 12.58
C GLU A 46 -20.70 -23.42 12.68
N LEU A 47 -20.66 -22.62 11.61
CA LEU A 47 -20.01 -21.33 11.60
C LEU A 47 -21.09 -20.26 11.63
N GLU A 48 -21.15 -19.50 12.73
CA GLU A 48 -22.04 -18.34 12.88
C GLU A 48 -21.23 -17.06 12.69
N TRP A 49 -21.89 -16.00 12.21
CA TRP A 49 -21.28 -14.66 12.12
C TRP A 49 -22.28 -13.57 12.49
N ASP A 50 -21.72 -12.54 13.13
CA ASP A 50 -22.32 -11.22 13.31
C ASP A 50 -21.46 -10.18 12.62
N ILE A 51 -22.02 -9.45 11.66
CA ILE A 51 -21.35 -8.32 11.00
C ILE A 51 -22.03 -7.05 11.48
N ARG A 52 -21.22 -6.08 11.97
CA ARG A 52 -21.71 -4.80 12.49
C ARG A 52 -21.03 -3.63 11.80
N PHE A 53 -21.79 -2.55 11.62
CA PHE A 53 -21.29 -1.27 11.16
C PHE A 53 -21.70 -0.18 12.16
N LYS A 54 -20.74 0.56 12.72
CA LYS A 54 -20.97 1.58 13.76
C LYS A 54 -21.90 1.03 14.88
N ASN A 55 -21.58 -0.16 15.38
CA ASN A 55 -22.33 -0.91 16.40
C ASN A 55 -23.72 -1.43 15.99
N ASN A 56 -24.23 -1.11 14.81
CA ASN A 56 -25.48 -1.67 14.32
C ASN A 56 -25.25 -3.03 13.66
N LEU A 57 -26.05 -4.03 14.03
CA LEU A 57 -26.03 -5.33 13.38
C LEU A 57 -26.50 -5.18 11.93
N VAL A 58 -25.59 -5.52 11.00
CA VAL A 58 -25.83 -5.42 9.55
C VAL A 58 -26.24 -6.77 8.98
N SER A 59 -25.55 -7.83 9.41
CA SER A 59 -25.84 -9.18 9.00
C SER A 59 -25.61 -10.12 10.17
N HIS A 60 -26.47 -11.13 10.29
CA HIS A 60 -26.33 -12.29 11.16
C HIS A 60 -26.67 -13.52 10.34
N GLY A 61 -25.91 -14.57 10.51
CA GLY A 61 -26.18 -15.83 9.84
C GLY A 61 -25.40 -17.00 10.43
N SER A 62 -25.76 -18.17 9.97
CA SER A 62 -25.05 -19.39 10.28
C SER A 62 -25.00 -20.34 9.07
N LEU A 63 -23.98 -21.17 9.02
CA LEU A 63 -23.78 -22.20 8.02
C LEU A 63 -23.35 -23.50 8.67
N THR A 64 -24.04 -24.60 8.33
CA THR A 64 -23.53 -25.93 8.66
C THR A 64 -22.34 -26.24 7.77
N VAL A 65 -21.19 -26.42 8.38
CA VAL A 65 -19.91 -26.69 7.72
C VAL A 65 -19.67 -28.20 7.71
N SER A 66 -19.41 -28.74 6.54
CA SER A 66 -19.10 -30.15 6.32
C SER A 66 -17.71 -30.43 5.78
N GLU A 67 -16.96 -29.36 5.46
CA GLU A 67 -15.62 -29.43 4.89
C GLU A 67 -14.68 -28.44 5.57
N LYS A 68 -13.39 -28.74 5.55
CA LYS A 68 -12.34 -27.92 6.16
C LYS A 68 -12.27 -26.51 5.57
N ARG A 69 -12.59 -26.36 4.29
CA ARG A 69 -12.57 -25.09 3.57
C ARG A 69 -13.94 -24.79 2.98
N GLY A 70 -14.29 -23.53 2.95
CA GLY A 70 -15.53 -23.13 2.31
C GLY A 70 -15.62 -21.63 2.10
N LYS A 71 -16.72 -21.22 1.49
CA LYS A 71 -17.03 -19.83 1.26
C LYS A 71 -18.51 -19.53 1.45
N ILE A 72 -18.78 -18.29 1.85
CA ILE A 72 -20.12 -17.75 2.09
C ILE A 72 -20.19 -16.39 1.43
N ILE A 73 -21.26 -16.10 0.72
CA ILE A 73 -21.51 -14.75 0.20
C ILE A 73 -22.58 -14.10 1.07
N VAL A 74 -22.22 -13.00 1.70
CA VAL A 74 -23.12 -12.22 2.56
C VAL A 74 -23.53 -10.94 1.86
N ASP A 75 -24.83 -10.74 1.68
CA ASP A 75 -25.40 -9.54 1.09
C ASP A 75 -25.53 -8.45 2.18
N ILE A 76 -24.64 -7.47 2.11
CA ILE A 76 -24.62 -6.32 3.03
C ILE A 76 -25.71 -5.32 2.69
N PHE A 77 -26.10 -5.17 1.42
CA PHE A 77 -27.14 -4.23 0.96
C PHE A 77 -28.56 -4.59 1.39
N LYS A 78 -28.82 -5.82 1.82
CA LYS A 78 -30.14 -6.19 2.35
C LYS A 78 -30.53 -5.38 3.57
N ASN A 79 -29.56 -4.84 4.31
CA ASN A 79 -29.82 -4.08 5.51
C ASN A 79 -30.36 -2.68 5.19
N LYS A 80 -31.58 -2.37 5.68
CA LYS A 80 -32.23 -1.08 5.47
C LYS A 80 -31.43 0.11 6.05
N ALA A 81 -30.65 -0.11 7.10
CA ALA A 81 -29.82 0.93 7.71
C ALA A 81 -28.72 1.43 6.77
N LEU A 82 -28.25 0.59 5.86
CA LEU A 82 -27.24 0.95 4.84
C LEU A 82 -27.89 1.56 3.59
N ARG A 83 -29.16 1.27 3.30
CA ARG A 83 -29.90 1.82 2.15
C ARG A 83 -30.29 3.29 2.32
N GLY A 84 -30.22 3.85 3.51
CA GLY A 84 -30.63 5.22 3.82
C GLY A 84 -29.63 6.30 3.40
N SER A 85 -28.41 5.96 3.00
CA SER A 85 -27.46 6.90 2.43
C SER A 85 -27.57 6.87 0.90
N PHE A 86 -28.21 7.91 0.36
CA PHE A 86 -28.40 8.09 -1.09
C PHE A 86 -27.07 8.21 -1.86
N HIS A 87 -25.96 8.41 -1.14
CA HIS A 87 -24.61 8.44 -1.65
C HIS A 87 -23.83 7.24 -1.10
N PHE A 88 -23.50 6.31 -1.93
CA PHE A 88 -22.81 5.04 -1.67
C PHE A 88 -21.47 5.16 -0.92
N THR A 89 -20.99 6.36 -0.64
CA THR A 89 -19.73 6.64 0.05
C THR A 89 -19.81 6.50 1.58
N GLY A 90 -20.99 6.49 2.17
CA GLY A 90 -21.18 6.56 3.63
C GLY A 90 -20.70 5.34 4.42
N TRP A 91 -20.33 4.26 3.75
CA TRP A 91 -19.91 2.99 4.38
C TRP A 91 -18.75 2.28 3.64
N TYR A 92 -18.27 2.82 2.50
CA TYR A 92 -17.04 2.37 1.90
C TYR A 92 -15.83 2.82 2.73
N TRP A 93 -14.79 2.01 2.69
CA TRP A 93 -13.52 2.40 3.27
C TRP A 93 -12.72 3.24 2.25
N SER A 94 -12.21 4.37 2.70
CA SER A 94 -11.23 5.20 2.00
C SER A 94 -10.39 5.98 3.01
N PRO A 95 -9.28 6.63 2.60
CA PRO A 95 -8.50 7.49 3.49
C PRO A 95 -9.30 8.63 4.13
N GLU A 96 -10.31 9.14 3.44
CA GLU A 96 -11.20 10.19 3.92
C GLU A 96 -12.31 9.64 4.84
N HIS A 97 -12.70 8.39 4.61
CA HIS A 97 -13.79 7.71 5.30
C HIS A 97 -13.37 6.28 5.70
N PRO A 98 -12.57 6.12 6.76
CA PRO A 98 -12.03 4.81 7.16
C PRO A 98 -13.09 3.93 7.83
N ASN A 99 -14.15 3.64 7.10
CA ASN A 99 -15.29 2.86 7.58
C ASN A 99 -14.95 1.37 7.63
N LEU A 100 -15.09 0.76 8.80
CA LEU A 100 -14.82 -0.65 9.04
C LEU A 100 -16.07 -1.36 9.54
N PHE A 101 -16.27 -2.57 9.05
CA PHE A 101 -17.26 -3.52 9.53
C PHE A 101 -16.58 -4.47 10.51
N THR A 102 -17.07 -4.56 11.74
CA THR A 102 -16.60 -5.53 12.73
C THR A 102 -17.34 -6.86 12.55
N VAL A 103 -16.62 -7.94 12.75
CA VAL A 103 -17.13 -9.31 12.60
C VAL A 103 -16.81 -10.12 13.83
N SER A 104 -17.83 -10.77 14.40
CA SER A 104 -17.67 -11.86 15.36
C SER A 104 -18.00 -13.17 14.65
N ALA A 105 -17.04 -14.08 14.58
CA ALA A 105 -17.19 -15.39 13.97
C ALA A 105 -17.09 -16.48 15.06
N LEU A 106 -18.09 -17.37 15.15
CA LEU A 106 -18.19 -18.42 16.16
C LEU A 106 -18.22 -19.77 15.48
N LEU A 107 -17.26 -20.65 15.82
CA LEU A 107 -17.27 -22.05 15.42
C LEU A 107 -17.88 -22.88 16.54
N LYS A 108 -18.93 -23.67 16.24
CA LYS A 108 -19.64 -24.47 17.20
C LYS A 108 -19.81 -25.94 16.74
N SER A 109 -19.87 -26.85 17.66
CA SER A 109 -20.33 -28.22 17.41
C SER A 109 -21.34 -28.62 18.49
N ARG A 110 -22.53 -29.05 18.08
CA ARG A 110 -23.64 -29.45 19.00
C ARG A 110 -23.89 -28.41 20.11
N ASN A 111 -23.92 -27.13 19.75
CA ASN A 111 -24.04 -25.97 20.65
C ASN A 111 -22.85 -25.74 21.62
N ILE A 112 -21.73 -26.45 21.47
CA ILE A 112 -20.51 -26.19 22.21
C ILE A 112 -19.65 -25.23 21.39
N LEU A 113 -19.25 -24.14 22.01
CA LEU A 113 -18.31 -23.18 21.38
C LEU A 113 -16.93 -23.85 21.28
N LEU A 114 -16.43 -23.94 20.05
CA LEU A 114 -15.09 -24.47 19.74
C LEU A 114 -14.08 -23.32 19.58
N ASP A 115 -14.49 -22.24 18.90
CA ASP A 115 -13.62 -21.10 18.65
C ASP A 115 -14.43 -19.81 18.45
N GLN A 116 -13.82 -18.67 18.79
CA GLN A 116 -14.39 -17.34 18.57
C GLN A 116 -13.31 -16.39 18.08
N VAL A 117 -13.58 -15.74 16.96
CA VAL A 117 -12.68 -14.76 16.33
C VAL A 117 -13.40 -13.43 16.20
N GLU A 118 -12.79 -12.37 16.74
CA GLU A 118 -13.20 -10.99 16.53
C GLU A 118 -12.25 -10.36 15.50
N THR A 119 -12.82 -9.84 14.41
CA THR A 119 -12.04 -9.27 13.31
C THR A 119 -12.81 -8.15 12.62
N TYR A 120 -12.32 -7.66 11.49
CA TYR A 120 -12.98 -6.61 10.71
C TYR A 120 -12.60 -6.68 9.23
N PHE A 121 -13.34 -5.95 8.41
CA PHE A 121 -13.01 -5.68 7.02
C PHE A 121 -13.50 -4.28 6.60
N GLY A 122 -13.01 -3.79 5.47
CA GLY A 122 -13.50 -2.57 4.83
C GLY A 122 -14.14 -2.89 3.47
N MET A 123 -15.31 -2.33 3.19
CA MET A 123 -15.91 -2.40 1.86
C MET A 123 -15.15 -1.45 0.93
N ARG A 124 -14.30 -1.99 0.07
CA ARG A 124 -13.38 -1.24 -0.78
C ARG A 124 -13.13 -1.99 -2.09
N LYS A 125 -12.95 -1.24 -3.19
CA LYS A 125 -12.50 -1.75 -4.49
C LYS A 125 -11.35 -0.88 -4.99
N VAL A 126 -10.25 -1.51 -5.45
CA VAL A 126 -9.21 -0.85 -6.21
C VAL A 126 -9.09 -1.53 -7.57
N HIS A 127 -8.95 -0.75 -8.63
CA HIS A 127 -8.79 -1.27 -9.99
C HIS A 127 -8.16 -0.22 -10.90
N VAL A 128 -7.72 -0.66 -12.06
CA VAL A 128 -7.23 0.19 -13.14
C VAL A 128 -8.31 0.32 -14.22
N HIS A 129 -8.51 1.53 -14.69
CA HIS A 129 -9.35 1.81 -15.85
C HIS A 129 -8.84 3.06 -16.58
N ASP A 130 -8.78 3.01 -17.92
CA ASP A 130 -8.33 4.13 -18.79
C ASP A 130 -7.02 4.80 -18.30
N GLY A 131 -6.00 3.98 -17.99
CA GLY A 131 -4.68 4.46 -17.57
C GLY A 131 -4.68 5.19 -16.22
N ARG A 132 -5.68 4.97 -15.36
CA ARG A 132 -5.79 5.59 -14.03
C ARG A 132 -6.12 4.54 -12.97
N VAL A 133 -5.71 4.83 -11.74
CA VAL A 133 -6.10 4.04 -10.56
C VAL A 133 -7.42 4.57 -10.02
N TYR A 134 -8.33 3.66 -9.73
CA TYR A 134 -9.63 3.94 -9.14
C TYR A 134 -9.72 3.33 -7.75
N LEU A 135 -10.25 4.10 -6.81
CA LEU A 135 -10.67 3.64 -5.50
C LEU A 135 -12.20 3.82 -5.40
N ASN A 136 -12.91 2.74 -5.09
CA ASN A 136 -14.38 2.74 -4.97
C ASN A 136 -15.09 3.33 -6.21
N ASN A 137 -14.62 2.93 -7.39
CA ASN A 137 -15.13 3.36 -8.69
C ASN A 137 -14.94 4.86 -9.01
N GLN A 138 -14.07 5.58 -8.27
CA GLN A 138 -13.71 6.97 -8.54
C GLN A 138 -12.20 7.04 -8.85
N PRO A 139 -11.76 7.86 -9.83
CA PRO A 139 -10.35 8.12 -10.02
C PRO A 139 -9.72 8.62 -8.73
N TYR A 140 -8.60 8.03 -8.33
CA TYR A 140 -7.96 8.37 -7.07
C TYR A 140 -6.48 8.71 -7.28
N TYR A 141 -6.13 9.97 -7.01
CA TYR A 141 -4.75 10.44 -7.14
C TYR A 141 -3.96 10.09 -5.88
N GLN A 142 -2.96 9.22 -6.01
CA GLN A 142 -2.15 8.77 -4.89
C GLN A 142 -1.01 9.74 -4.62
N LYS A 143 -0.97 10.29 -3.41
CA LYS A 143 0.10 11.11 -2.85
C LYS A 143 0.79 10.29 -1.77
N LEU A 144 1.73 9.45 -2.18
CA LEU A 144 2.39 8.51 -1.29
C LEU A 144 3.72 9.06 -0.76
N LEU A 145 4.13 8.52 0.37
CA LEU A 145 5.40 8.76 1.01
C LEU A 145 6.14 7.43 1.17
N LEU A 146 7.40 7.34 0.75
CA LEU A 146 8.22 6.16 0.97
C LEU A 146 8.51 6.04 2.47
N ASP A 147 8.29 4.86 3.02
CA ASP A 147 8.48 4.58 4.43
C ASP A 147 9.23 3.26 4.62
N GLN A 148 10.47 3.35 5.10
CA GLN A 148 11.29 2.17 5.41
C GLN A 148 10.92 1.54 6.76
N GLY A 149 10.07 2.21 7.58
CA GLY A 149 9.70 1.72 8.92
C GLY A 149 10.91 1.54 9.81
N TYR A 150 11.69 2.61 9.96
CA TYR A 150 12.93 2.63 10.74
C TYR A 150 12.84 3.63 11.89
N TRP A 151 13.30 3.23 13.06
CA TRP A 151 13.36 4.05 14.27
C TRP A 151 14.77 3.94 14.89
N LYS A 152 15.32 5.05 15.34
CA LYS A 152 16.67 5.13 15.90
C LYS A 152 16.95 4.10 17.00
N ASP A 153 16.02 3.90 17.91
CA ASP A 153 16.18 3.00 19.05
C ASP A 153 15.71 1.56 18.76
N GLY A 154 14.77 1.40 17.84
CA GLY A 154 14.17 0.12 17.51
C GLY A 154 14.62 -0.49 16.17
N LEU A 155 15.38 0.27 15.38
CA LEU A 155 15.75 -0.07 14.01
C LEU A 155 14.50 -0.32 13.15
N VAL A 156 14.28 -1.55 12.72
CA VAL A 156 13.11 -1.93 11.92
C VAL A 156 11.87 -2.26 12.76
N THR A 157 11.90 -2.05 14.06
CA THR A 157 10.79 -2.28 15.01
C THR A 157 10.42 -0.96 15.67
N ALA A 158 9.15 -0.56 15.58
CA ALA A 158 8.68 0.63 16.29
C ALA A 158 8.87 0.46 17.80
N PRO A 159 9.33 1.49 18.52
CA PRO A 159 9.48 1.45 19.97
C PRO A 159 8.16 1.19 20.71
N SER A 160 7.04 1.63 20.13
CA SER A 160 5.70 1.42 20.67
C SER A 160 4.66 1.53 19.55
N GLU A 161 3.44 1.09 19.82
CA GLU A 161 2.28 1.25 18.93
C GLU A 161 2.00 2.72 18.59
N GLU A 162 2.22 3.63 19.54
CA GLU A 162 2.05 5.07 19.35
C GLU A 162 2.94 5.64 18.25
N ASN A 163 4.12 5.06 18.00
CA ASN A 163 5.00 5.50 16.93
C ASN A 163 4.35 5.28 15.53
N TYR A 164 3.65 4.16 15.33
CA TYR A 164 2.90 3.93 14.10
C TYR A 164 1.78 4.95 13.90
N ILE A 165 1.03 5.25 14.98
CA ILE A 165 -0.05 6.24 14.97
C ILE A 165 0.50 7.61 14.57
N GLN A 166 1.60 8.03 15.22
CA GLN A 166 2.21 9.34 14.98
C GLN A 166 2.76 9.48 13.56
N ASP A 167 3.41 8.46 13.02
CA ASP A 167 3.95 8.48 11.66
C ASP A 167 2.83 8.63 10.62
N ILE A 168 1.75 7.88 10.75
CA ILE A 168 0.57 8.01 9.90
C ILE A 168 -0.04 9.41 10.02
N GLN A 169 -0.21 9.93 11.24
CA GLN A 169 -0.79 11.25 11.47
C GLN A 169 0.07 12.36 10.89
N LYS A 170 1.40 12.30 11.08
CA LYS A 170 2.35 13.27 10.53
C LYS A 170 2.37 13.25 9.00
N ALA A 171 2.34 12.06 8.38
CA ALA A 171 2.22 11.94 6.94
C ALA A 171 0.92 12.59 6.41
N LYS A 172 -0.21 12.34 7.08
CA LYS A 172 -1.51 12.98 6.76
C LYS A 172 -1.48 14.49 6.99
N GLU A 173 -0.82 14.97 8.05
CA GLU A 173 -0.65 16.41 8.32
C GLU A 173 0.12 17.11 7.21
N MET A 174 1.08 16.44 6.58
CA MET A 174 1.80 16.91 5.39
C MET A 174 1.02 16.77 4.08
N GLY A 175 -0.21 16.21 4.11
CA GLY A 175 -1.09 16.09 2.94
C GLY A 175 -0.87 14.82 2.11
N PHE A 176 -0.18 13.81 2.61
CA PHE A 176 -0.11 12.49 2.00
C PHE A 176 -1.35 11.66 2.34
N ASN A 177 -1.77 10.79 1.43
CA ASN A 177 -2.92 9.90 1.63
C ASN A 177 -2.52 8.43 1.76
N GLY A 178 -1.22 8.12 1.73
CA GLY A 178 -0.70 6.77 1.90
C GLY A 178 0.81 6.72 1.91
N CYS A 179 1.34 5.52 2.10
CA CYS A 179 2.76 5.22 1.98
C CYS A 179 3.02 4.02 1.08
N ARG A 180 4.24 3.96 0.59
CA ARG A 180 4.83 2.76 0.01
C ARG A 180 5.84 2.24 1.03
N LYS A 181 5.57 1.10 1.63
CA LYS A 181 6.55 0.42 2.49
C LYS A 181 7.71 -0.02 1.62
N HIS A 182 8.92 0.20 2.10
CA HIS A 182 10.12 -0.07 1.33
C HIS A 182 10.91 -1.21 1.96
N GLU A 183 11.10 -2.28 1.16
CA GLU A 183 11.91 -3.45 1.52
C GLU A 183 11.55 -4.08 2.89
N LYS A 184 10.25 -4.01 3.26
CA LYS A 184 9.77 -4.45 4.57
C LYS A 184 8.31 -4.88 4.51
N ALA A 185 8.03 -6.11 4.92
CA ALA A 185 6.67 -6.52 5.31
C ALA A 185 6.37 -5.92 6.68
N GLU A 186 5.41 -5.01 6.76
CA GLU A 186 5.22 -4.22 7.97
C GLU A 186 4.54 -5.02 9.10
N ASP A 187 4.64 -4.49 10.32
CA ASP A 187 3.97 -5.04 11.49
C ASP A 187 2.43 -4.93 11.31
N PRO A 188 1.65 -5.96 11.61
CA PRO A 188 0.20 -5.91 11.55
C PRO A 188 -0.44 -4.76 12.36
N LEU A 189 0.21 -4.27 13.41
CA LEU A 189 -0.27 -3.09 14.16
C LEU A 189 -0.22 -1.80 13.33
N PHE A 190 0.81 -1.63 12.49
CA PHE A 190 0.83 -0.51 11.55
C PHE A 190 -0.35 -0.58 10.57
N LEU A 191 -0.59 -1.75 10.00
CA LEU A 191 -1.70 -1.97 9.07
C LEU A 191 -3.06 -1.73 9.73
N TYR A 192 -3.21 -2.20 10.98
CA TYR A 192 -4.41 -1.91 11.77
C TYR A 192 -4.65 -0.40 11.92
N TRP A 193 -3.62 0.37 12.24
CA TRP A 193 -3.77 1.81 12.39
C TRP A 193 -3.94 2.53 11.05
N ALA A 194 -3.32 2.05 9.99
CA ALA A 194 -3.58 2.54 8.64
C ALA A 194 -5.05 2.34 8.23
N ASP A 195 -5.64 1.18 8.56
CA ASP A 195 -7.07 0.92 8.37
C ASP A 195 -7.95 1.86 9.18
N LYS A 196 -7.61 2.09 10.45
CA LYS A 196 -8.38 2.92 11.39
C LYS A 196 -8.30 4.41 11.11
N LEU A 197 -7.11 4.87 10.72
CA LEU A 197 -6.85 6.30 10.48
C LEU A 197 -7.09 6.70 9.02
N GLY A 198 -7.31 5.73 8.13
CA GLY A 198 -7.51 5.96 6.71
C GLY A 198 -6.20 6.38 6.03
N PHE A 199 -5.33 5.41 5.73
CA PHE A 199 -4.05 5.64 5.09
C PHE A 199 -3.75 4.50 4.13
N LEU A 200 -3.52 4.79 2.85
CA LEU A 200 -3.22 3.78 1.84
C LEU A 200 -1.85 3.16 2.09
N VAL A 201 -1.73 1.88 1.81
CA VAL A 201 -0.46 1.15 1.91
C VAL A 201 -0.19 0.40 0.62
N TRP A 202 1.00 0.60 0.07
CA TRP A 202 1.65 -0.33 -0.84
C TRP A 202 2.55 -1.21 0.00
N GLU A 203 2.19 -2.45 0.11
CA GLU A 203 2.92 -3.41 0.95
C GLU A 203 4.06 -4.02 0.17
N SER A 204 5.20 -4.22 0.82
CA SER A 204 6.41 -4.80 0.24
C SER A 204 6.98 -5.87 1.17
N THR A 205 8.09 -6.47 0.77
CA THR A 205 8.94 -7.32 1.63
C THR A 205 10.40 -7.14 1.22
N ALA A 206 11.32 -7.48 2.09
CA ALA A 206 12.75 -7.35 1.81
C ALA A 206 13.18 -8.22 0.63
N SER A 207 13.85 -7.62 -0.34
CA SER A 207 14.41 -8.34 -1.48
C SER A 207 15.47 -9.34 -1.04
N PHE A 208 15.62 -10.42 -1.80
CA PHE A 208 16.71 -11.36 -1.61
C PHE A 208 17.99 -10.87 -2.34
N TRP A 209 19.15 -11.31 -1.87
CA TRP A 209 20.44 -10.75 -2.32
C TRP A 209 20.91 -11.25 -3.69
N SER A 210 20.63 -12.51 -4.00
CA SER A 210 21.09 -13.13 -5.26
C SER A 210 20.09 -14.14 -5.79
N PHE A 211 19.91 -14.15 -7.11
CA PHE A 211 18.99 -15.05 -7.79
C PHE A 211 19.50 -16.49 -7.77
N SER A 212 18.63 -17.37 -7.31
CA SER A 212 18.81 -18.83 -7.42
C SER A 212 17.42 -19.50 -7.33
N PRO A 213 17.25 -20.75 -7.78
CA PRO A 213 16.00 -21.48 -7.57
C PRO A 213 15.58 -21.56 -6.10
N GLN A 214 16.55 -21.64 -5.18
CA GLN A 214 16.28 -21.67 -3.75
C GLN A 214 15.75 -20.33 -3.24
N SER A 215 16.42 -19.21 -3.55
CA SER A 215 15.97 -17.89 -3.12
C SER A 215 14.62 -17.53 -3.73
N ALA A 216 14.38 -17.87 -4.99
CA ALA A 216 13.10 -17.69 -5.65
C ALA A 216 11.97 -18.47 -4.93
N GLY A 217 12.22 -19.73 -4.55
CA GLY A 217 11.26 -20.55 -3.81
C GLY A 217 10.94 -19.99 -2.42
N VAL A 218 11.96 -19.57 -1.66
CA VAL A 218 11.79 -18.96 -0.34
C VAL A 218 10.99 -17.65 -0.45
N PHE A 219 11.36 -16.78 -1.37
CA PHE A 219 10.71 -15.48 -1.59
C PHE A 219 9.24 -15.63 -1.99
N SER A 220 8.91 -16.59 -2.86
CA SER A 220 7.52 -16.89 -3.22
C SER A 220 6.70 -17.39 -2.03
N GLN A 221 7.30 -18.17 -1.14
CA GLN A 221 6.63 -18.63 0.09
C GLN A 221 6.43 -17.48 1.08
N GLU A 222 7.40 -16.58 1.20
CA GLU A 222 7.30 -15.40 2.05
C GLU A 222 6.16 -14.50 1.59
N TRP A 223 6.09 -14.19 0.30
CA TRP A 223 4.95 -13.44 -0.28
C TRP A 223 3.61 -14.15 -0.07
N THR A 224 3.56 -15.45 -0.25
CA THR A 224 2.32 -16.22 0.01
C THR A 224 1.85 -16.03 1.45
N ARG A 225 2.76 -16.07 2.43
CA ARG A 225 2.43 -15.89 3.85
C ARG A 225 2.05 -14.44 4.17
N THR A 226 2.76 -13.47 3.60
CA THR A 226 2.46 -12.04 3.77
C THR A 226 1.06 -11.73 3.24
N ILE A 227 0.73 -12.12 2.01
CA ILE A 227 -0.59 -11.91 1.43
C ILE A 227 -1.68 -12.58 2.28
N GLN A 228 -1.47 -13.82 2.75
CA GLN A 228 -2.43 -14.52 3.59
C GLN A 228 -2.63 -13.85 4.96
N ARG A 229 -1.54 -13.38 5.59
CA ARG A 229 -1.59 -12.67 6.87
C ARG A 229 -2.37 -11.37 6.77
N ASP A 230 -2.08 -10.59 5.71
CA ASP A 230 -2.51 -9.19 5.60
C ASP A 230 -3.75 -9.01 4.70
N TYR A 231 -4.35 -10.12 4.27
CA TYR A 231 -5.47 -10.13 3.31
C TYR A 231 -6.63 -9.21 3.70
N ASN A 232 -6.98 -9.16 4.99
CA ASN A 232 -8.15 -8.46 5.49
C ASN A 232 -7.96 -6.94 5.63
N HIS A 233 -6.73 -6.41 5.50
CA HIS A 233 -6.45 -4.99 5.68
C HIS A 233 -6.92 -4.16 4.46
N PRO A 234 -7.98 -3.34 4.56
CA PRO A 234 -8.45 -2.52 3.45
C PRO A 234 -7.46 -1.41 3.04
N CYS A 235 -6.55 -1.00 3.92
CA CYS A 235 -5.52 -0.01 3.62
C CYS A 235 -4.55 -0.48 2.53
N ILE A 236 -4.26 -1.77 2.45
CA ILE A 236 -3.40 -2.32 1.41
C ILE A 236 -4.16 -2.30 0.08
N ILE A 237 -3.65 -1.54 -0.88
CA ILE A 237 -4.25 -1.42 -2.22
C ILE A 237 -3.35 -1.99 -3.31
N LEU A 238 -2.09 -2.30 -2.98
CA LEU A 238 -1.13 -2.81 -3.93
C LEU A 238 -0.07 -3.68 -3.22
N TRP A 239 0.29 -4.79 -3.87
CA TRP A 239 1.42 -5.66 -3.52
C TRP A 239 2.62 -5.28 -4.39
N ASN A 240 3.67 -4.72 -3.78
CA ASN A 240 4.91 -4.33 -4.45
C ASN A 240 5.98 -5.41 -4.24
N MET A 241 6.10 -6.33 -5.22
CA MET A 241 6.80 -7.60 -5.04
C MET A 241 8.31 -7.45 -4.92
N MET A 242 8.94 -6.66 -5.80
CA MET A 242 10.39 -6.41 -5.83
C MET A 242 10.66 -4.93 -6.08
N ASN A 243 11.82 -4.47 -5.65
CA ASN A 243 12.31 -3.12 -5.83
C ASN A 243 13.59 -3.11 -6.67
N GLU A 244 13.65 -2.25 -7.71
CA GLU A 244 14.87 -1.89 -8.45
C GLU A 244 15.70 -3.07 -8.93
N SER A 245 15.06 -4.16 -9.29
CA SER A 245 15.72 -5.42 -9.71
C SER A 245 16.68 -6.02 -8.67
N TRP A 246 16.56 -5.62 -7.37
CA TRP A 246 17.29 -6.28 -6.30
C TRP A 246 16.94 -7.77 -6.25
N GLY A 247 17.96 -8.60 -6.18
CA GLY A 247 17.82 -10.06 -6.24
C GLY A 247 17.71 -10.63 -7.67
N VAL A 248 17.31 -9.83 -8.65
CA VAL A 248 17.16 -10.20 -10.06
C VAL A 248 17.96 -9.27 -10.99
N PRO A 249 19.29 -9.16 -10.83
CA PRO A 249 20.12 -8.11 -11.44
C PRO A 249 20.19 -8.16 -12.97
N ARG A 250 19.67 -9.22 -13.58
CA ARG A 250 19.57 -9.39 -15.03
C ARG A 250 18.14 -9.52 -15.50
N LEU A 251 17.21 -8.85 -14.83
CA LEU A 251 15.79 -8.89 -15.18
C LEU A 251 15.56 -8.40 -16.61
N TYR A 252 16.35 -7.42 -17.07
CA TYR A 252 16.25 -6.90 -18.42
C TYR A 252 16.36 -7.98 -19.51
N ASP A 253 17.40 -8.83 -19.47
CA ASP A 253 17.78 -9.72 -20.56
C ASP A 253 17.80 -11.23 -20.20
N ASN A 254 17.48 -11.59 -18.96
CA ASN A 254 17.50 -12.98 -18.51
C ASN A 254 16.09 -13.55 -18.42
N THR A 255 15.73 -14.40 -19.36
CA THR A 255 14.41 -15.02 -19.47
C THR A 255 13.95 -15.74 -18.18
N GLN A 256 14.89 -16.38 -17.45
CA GLN A 256 14.56 -17.06 -16.18
C GLN A 256 14.12 -16.05 -15.11
N GLN A 257 14.81 -14.92 -15.00
CA GLN A 257 14.44 -13.86 -14.06
C GLN A 257 13.13 -13.17 -14.47
N GLN A 258 12.91 -12.98 -15.78
CA GLN A 258 11.64 -12.48 -16.30
C GLN A 258 10.47 -13.43 -15.97
N HIS A 259 10.65 -14.74 -16.16
CA HIS A 259 9.65 -15.73 -15.76
C HIS A 259 9.39 -15.70 -14.25
N PHE A 260 10.42 -15.48 -13.44
CA PHE A 260 10.25 -15.37 -12.00
C PHE A 260 9.43 -14.13 -11.62
N ALA A 261 9.74 -12.95 -12.15
CA ALA A 261 8.98 -11.72 -11.91
C ALA A 261 7.51 -11.90 -12.29
N ARG A 262 7.23 -12.45 -13.48
CA ARG A 262 5.87 -12.78 -13.93
C ARG A 262 5.18 -13.79 -13.02
N SER A 263 5.92 -14.78 -12.53
CA SER A 263 5.36 -15.77 -11.60
C SER A 263 4.90 -15.13 -10.27
N LEU A 264 5.62 -14.13 -9.78
CA LEU A 264 5.22 -13.37 -8.59
C LEU A 264 3.95 -12.53 -8.85
N TYR A 265 3.86 -11.87 -10.01
CA TYR A 265 2.67 -11.14 -10.43
C TYR A 265 1.43 -12.04 -10.44
N HIS A 266 1.51 -13.18 -11.11
CA HIS A 266 0.40 -14.13 -11.16
C HIS A 266 0.12 -14.82 -9.84
N LEU A 267 1.15 -15.07 -9.02
CA LEU A 267 0.98 -15.61 -7.67
C LEU A 267 0.15 -14.66 -6.81
N ALA A 268 0.49 -13.37 -6.81
CA ALA A 268 -0.22 -12.37 -6.03
C ALA A 268 -1.68 -12.25 -6.46
N HIS A 269 -1.96 -12.11 -7.76
CA HIS A 269 -3.33 -12.09 -8.29
C HIS A 269 -4.10 -13.40 -8.06
N GLY A 270 -3.40 -14.55 -8.06
CA GLY A 270 -4.01 -15.85 -7.77
C GLY A 270 -4.40 -16.03 -6.30
N LEU A 271 -3.68 -15.35 -5.39
CA LEU A 271 -3.98 -15.35 -3.97
C LEU A 271 -4.96 -14.25 -3.56
N ASP A 272 -4.88 -13.09 -4.21
CA ASP A 272 -5.67 -11.91 -3.93
C ASP A 272 -6.05 -11.14 -5.21
N PRO A 273 -7.25 -11.36 -5.75
CA PRO A 273 -7.72 -10.67 -6.95
C PRO A 273 -8.22 -9.24 -6.69
N SER A 274 -8.18 -8.77 -5.44
CA SER A 274 -8.79 -7.50 -5.01
C SER A 274 -7.80 -6.34 -4.93
N ARG A 275 -6.52 -6.56 -5.22
CA ARG A 275 -5.43 -5.57 -5.14
C ARG A 275 -4.61 -5.53 -6.43
N LEU A 276 -3.96 -4.38 -6.64
CA LEU A 276 -3.00 -4.22 -7.73
C LEU A 276 -1.66 -4.88 -7.40
N VAL A 277 -0.87 -5.18 -8.42
CA VAL A 277 0.43 -5.84 -8.27
C VAL A 277 1.48 -5.14 -9.12
N ILE A 278 2.64 -4.88 -8.54
CA ILE A 278 3.87 -4.51 -9.22
C ILE A 278 4.88 -5.65 -9.02
N ALA A 279 5.30 -6.31 -10.09
CA ALA A 279 6.28 -7.38 -10.01
C ALA A 279 7.69 -6.85 -9.70
N ASN A 280 8.06 -5.73 -10.30
CA ASN A 280 9.31 -5.01 -10.04
C ASN A 280 9.05 -3.51 -10.18
N ASP A 281 9.36 -2.74 -9.15
CA ASP A 281 9.19 -1.30 -9.10
C ASP A 281 10.46 -0.56 -9.56
N GLY A 282 10.29 0.57 -10.22
CA GLY A 282 11.37 1.47 -10.61
C GLY A 282 11.80 1.38 -12.05
N TRP A 283 11.98 0.18 -12.61
CA TRP A 283 12.42 -0.08 -13.98
C TRP A 283 12.32 -1.57 -14.35
N GLU A 284 12.76 -1.92 -15.60
CA GLU A 284 12.83 -3.31 -16.11
C GLU A 284 11.54 -4.09 -15.86
N MET A 285 10.39 -3.41 -16.02
CA MET A 285 9.09 -4.02 -15.76
C MET A 285 8.80 -5.17 -16.72
N THR A 286 8.21 -6.22 -16.19
CA THR A 286 7.58 -7.28 -16.96
C THR A 286 6.06 -7.03 -17.01
N GLU A 287 5.24 -7.88 -16.39
CA GLU A 287 3.80 -7.65 -16.20
C GLU A 287 3.61 -6.88 -14.89
N ASN A 288 2.99 -5.70 -14.97
CA ASN A 288 2.68 -4.83 -13.84
C ASN A 288 1.31 -4.16 -14.07
N ASP A 289 0.52 -3.95 -13.02
CA ASP A 289 -0.72 -3.17 -13.11
C ASP A 289 -0.46 -1.67 -13.22
N ILE A 290 0.73 -1.21 -12.82
CA ILE A 290 1.16 0.18 -12.86
C ILE A 290 2.52 0.26 -13.56
N CYS A 291 2.67 1.21 -14.49
CA CYS A 291 3.97 1.62 -15.00
C CYS A 291 4.65 2.49 -13.94
N ALA A 292 5.44 1.83 -13.09
CA ALA A 292 6.08 2.41 -11.92
C ALA A 292 7.55 2.72 -12.22
N PHE A 293 7.99 3.97 -12.00
CA PHE A 293 9.38 4.35 -12.27
C PHE A 293 9.96 5.22 -11.17
N HIS A 294 11.30 5.15 -11.03
CA HIS A 294 12.07 5.95 -10.06
C HIS A 294 12.88 7.00 -10.79
N SER A 295 12.91 8.21 -10.25
CA SER A 295 13.78 9.26 -10.76
C SER A 295 14.13 10.29 -9.69
N TYR A 296 15.42 10.46 -9.50
CA TYR A 296 16.00 11.51 -8.66
C TYR A 296 16.67 12.62 -9.49
N LYS A 297 16.44 12.64 -10.83
CA LYS A 297 17.05 13.61 -11.77
C LYS A 297 16.31 14.95 -11.81
N HIS A 298 15.68 15.35 -10.69
CA HIS A 298 14.88 16.57 -10.61
C HIS A 298 15.69 17.88 -10.60
N GLY A 299 17.02 17.79 -10.51
CA GLY A 299 17.92 18.95 -10.44
C GLY A 299 17.91 19.65 -9.08
N SER A 300 19.04 20.25 -8.72
CA SER A 300 19.12 21.14 -7.56
C SER A 300 18.54 22.52 -7.88
N PRO A 301 18.22 23.34 -6.89
CA PRO A 301 17.75 24.72 -7.12
C PRO A 301 18.70 25.57 -7.98
N ASP A 302 20.00 25.29 -7.96
CA ASP A 302 21.03 26.00 -8.71
C ASP A 302 21.20 25.47 -10.15
N ASN A 303 20.43 24.44 -10.54
CA ASN A 303 20.53 23.85 -11.88
C ASN A 303 19.17 23.90 -12.62
N PRO A 304 18.80 25.07 -13.17
CA PRO A 304 17.52 25.24 -13.86
C PRO A 304 17.38 24.40 -15.13
N ASP A 305 18.48 24.04 -15.79
CA ASP A 305 18.44 23.19 -16.98
C ASP A 305 18.05 21.77 -16.62
N ALA A 306 18.59 21.22 -15.54
CA ALA A 306 18.20 19.89 -15.03
C ALA A 306 16.74 19.90 -14.54
N GLN A 307 16.31 20.96 -13.88
CA GLN A 307 14.91 21.13 -13.47
C GLN A 307 13.95 21.16 -14.68
N ALA A 308 14.31 21.89 -15.74
CA ALA A 308 13.53 21.96 -16.97
C ALA A 308 13.50 20.58 -17.68
N ALA A 309 14.65 19.89 -17.75
CA ALA A 309 14.74 18.54 -18.32
C ALA A 309 13.87 17.53 -17.58
N PHE A 310 13.86 17.55 -16.24
CA PHE A 310 12.98 16.73 -15.42
C PHE A 310 11.51 17.01 -15.72
N SER A 311 11.09 18.27 -15.68
CA SER A 311 9.71 18.66 -15.96
C SER A 311 9.26 18.25 -17.36
N LEU A 312 10.13 18.41 -18.37
CA LEU A 312 9.86 17.99 -19.74
C LEU A 312 9.80 16.46 -19.88
N GLY A 313 10.71 15.75 -19.23
CA GLY A 313 10.76 14.28 -19.26
C GLY A 313 9.51 13.62 -18.71
N LEU A 314 8.82 14.24 -17.75
CA LEU A 314 7.57 13.73 -17.18
C LEU A 314 6.35 13.85 -18.12
N GLN A 315 6.47 14.49 -19.29
CA GLN A 315 5.32 14.73 -20.16
C GLN A 315 4.99 13.60 -21.14
N SER A 316 5.88 12.63 -21.31
CA SER A 316 5.68 11.55 -22.27
C SER A 316 6.45 10.28 -21.87
N LEU A 317 5.98 9.11 -22.33
CA LEU A 317 6.69 7.84 -22.09
C LEU A 317 8.13 7.86 -22.60
N SER A 318 8.36 8.44 -23.79
CA SER A 318 9.73 8.58 -24.31
C SER A 318 10.58 9.54 -23.48
N GLY A 319 9.96 10.53 -22.83
CA GLY A 319 10.62 11.42 -21.88
C GLY A 319 11.04 10.68 -20.60
N LEU A 320 10.23 9.76 -20.10
CA LEU A 320 10.54 8.99 -18.90
C LEU A 320 11.81 8.16 -19.07
N GLU A 321 12.08 7.60 -20.25
CA GLU A 321 13.32 6.85 -20.54
C GLU A 321 14.59 7.69 -20.28
N SER A 322 14.52 8.99 -20.40
CA SER A 322 15.64 9.88 -20.07
C SER A 322 15.84 10.12 -18.56
N LEU A 323 14.78 9.86 -17.78
CA LEU A 323 14.74 10.11 -16.35
C LEU A 323 15.13 8.89 -15.50
N VAL A 324 15.00 7.69 -16.04
CA VAL A 324 15.34 6.44 -15.33
C VAL A 324 16.80 6.07 -15.46
N GLU A 325 17.27 5.19 -14.59
CA GLU A 325 18.65 4.68 -14.61
C GLU A 325 18.80 3.44 -15.51
N ARG A 326 17.71 2.71 -15.72
CA ARG A 326 17.62 1.52 -16.56
C ARG A 326 16.37 1.60 -17.43
N PRO A 327 16.25 0.81 -18.52
CA PRO A 327 15.06 0.80 -19.34
C PRO A 327 13.78 0.58 -18.51
N LEU A 328 12.70 1.27 -18.84
CA LEU A 328 11.42 1.13 -18.12
C LEU A 328 10.90 -0.30 -18.14
N PHE A 329 11.05 -0.98 -19.28
CA PHE A 329 10.58 -2.35 -19.46
C PHE A 329 11.74 -3.30 -19.73
N ALA A 330 11.64 -4.53 -19.26
CA ALA A 330 12.55 -5.61 -19.61
C ALA A 330 12.45 -5.91 -21.12
N ASP A 331 13.50 -6.54 -21.68
CA ASP A 331 13.52 -6.89 -23.10
C ASP A 331 12.28 -7.72 -23.49
N SER A 332 11.67 -7.36 -24.60
CA SER A 332 10.42 -7.95 -25.13
C SER A 332 9.12 -7.56 -24.37
N PHE A 333 9.19 -6.66 -23.41
CA PHE A 333 8.01 -6.08 -22.76
C PHE A 333 7.84 -4.61 -23.15
N VAL A 334 6.60 -4.15 -23.19
CA VAL A 334 6.25 -2.81 -23.63
C VAL A 334 5.11 -2.23 -22.79
N TYR A 335 4.96 -0.93 -22.85
CA TYR A 335 3.82 -0.25 -22.24
C TYR A 335 2.50 -0.65 -22.92
N GLU A 336 1.51 -1.05 -22.14
CA GLU A 336 0.20 -1.52 -22.58
C GLU A 336 -0.98 -0.66 -22.10
N GLY A 337 -0.69 0.59 -21.65
CA GLY A 337 -1.72 1.51 -21.18
C GLY A 337 -1.93 1.52 -19.67
N GLN A 338 -1.01 0.96 -18.91
CA GLN A 338 -1.06 0.99 -17.44
C GLN A 338 -1.04 2.44 -16.91
N PRO A 339 -1.64 2.72 -15.74
CA PRO A 339 -1.41 3.97 -15.02
C PRO A 339 0.08 4.23 -14.82
N VAL A 340 0.54 5.45 -15.04
CA VAL A 340 1.95 5.81 -14.86
C VAL A 340 2.12 6.53 -13.54
N MET A 341 3.05 6.07 -12.70
CA MET A 341 3.36 6.67 -11.41
C MET A 341 4.87 6.81 -11.20
N LEU A 342 5.28 7.96 -10.68
CA LEU A 342 6.63 8.19 -10.19
C LEU A 342 6.70 7.68 -8.74
N THR A 343 7.26 6.47 -8.58
CA THR A 343 7.18 5.70 -7.32
C THR A 343 8.36 5.89 -6.40
N GLU A 344 9.38 6.61 -6.85
CA GLU A 344 10.40 7.24 -6.01
C GLU A 344 10.88 8.55 -6.64
N ALA A 345 10.85 9.63 -5.87
CA ALA A 345 11.32 10.94 -6.29
C ALA A 345 11.69 11.83 -5.08
N GLY A 346 12.45 12.86 -5.33
CA GLY A 346 12.85 13.82 -4.31
C GLY A 346 14.14 13.38 -3.62
N GLY A 347 14.04 12.82 -2.42
CA GLY A 347 15.25 12.46 -1.66
C GLY A 347 16.12 13.67 -1.33
N ILE A 348 15.48 14.83 -1.07
CA ILE A 348 16.16 16.10 -0.85
C ILE A 348 16.62 16.19 0.59
N SER A 349 17.92 16.42 0.79
CA SER A 349 18.52 16.60 2.11
C SER A 349 18.46 18.07 2.54
N LEU A 350 17.97 18.32 3.77
CA LEU A 350 18.09 19.63 4.42
C LEU A 350 19.27 19.59 5.38
N LYS A 351 20.41 20.14 4.97
CA LYS A 351 21.64 20.15 5.75
C LYS A 351 21.70 21.38 6.64
N THR A 352 21.27 21.26 7.89
CA THR A 352 21.36 22.33 8.90
C THR A 352 22.65 22.31 9.72
N GLY A 353 23.58 21.37 9.45
CA GLY A 353 24.80 21.16 10.22
C GLY A 353 25.99 20.63 9.41
N LYS A 354 27.13 20.45 10.10
CA LYS A 354 28.42 20.03 9.52
C LYS A 354 28.62 18.51 9.40
N ASP A 355 27.57 17.71 9.40
CA ASP A 355 27.76 16.27 9.27
C ASP A 355 28.13 15.93 7.82
N LYS A 356 29.44 15.69 7.61
CA LYS A 356 30.05 15.39 6.31
C LYS A 356 29.74 13.98 5.80
N LYS A 357 29.05 13.14 6.57
CA LYS A 357 28.77 11.74 6.21
C LYS A 357 27.30 11.53 5.79
N SER A 358 26.45 12.50 6.02
CA SER A 358 25.04 12.42 5.59
C SER A 358 24.91 12.67 4.08
N TRP A 359 23.94 12.00 3.47
CA TRP A 359 23.67 12.13 2.04
C TRP A 359 22.17 12.21 1.75
N GLY A 360 21.85 12.76 0.61
CA GLY A 360 20.56 12.73 -0.07
C GLY A 360 20.83 12.78 -1.56
N TYR A 361 19.81 12.60 -2.39
CA TYR A 361 19.96 12.67 -3.84
C TYR A 361 20.18 14.12 -4.34
N SER A 362 19.77 15.09 -3.55
CA SER A 362 20.16 16.49 -3.69
C SER A 362 20.23 17.14 -2.31
N ASP A 363 21.02 18.23 -2.22
CA ASP A 363 21.27 18.92 -0.96
C ASP A 363 20.69 20.34 -0.98
N THR A 364 20.17 20.77 0.15
CA THR A 364 19.75 22.15 0.43
C THR A 364 20.30 22.59 1.78
N ASP A 365 20.51 23.89 1.96
CA ASP A 365 21.16 24.49 3.15
C ASP A 365 20.23 25.35 4.00
N SER A 366 19.00 25.54 3.57
CA SER A 366 17.98 26.33 4.25
C SER A 366 16.57 25.76 4.03
N GLU A 367 15.65 26.09 4.92
CA GLU A 367 14.23 25.71 4.78
C GLU A 367 13.64 26.26 3.47
N GLU A 368 14.02 27.50 3.09
CA GLU A 368 13.54 28.13 1.86
C GLU A 368 14.00 27.37 0.62
N SER A 369 15.30 27.01 0.54
CA SER A 369 15.84 26.24 -0.58
C SER A 369 15.25 24.83 -0.64
N PHE A 370 15.03 24.19 0.52
CA PHE A 370 14.37 22.91 0.62
C PHE A 370 12.94 22.96 0.07
N LEU A 371 12.13 23.92 0.56
CA LEU A 371 10.74 24.08 0.11
C LEU A 371 10.64 24.46 -1.38
N ALA A 372 11.59 25.22 -1.90
CA ALA A 372 11.66 25.54 -3.32
C ALA A 372 11.95 24.28 -4.15
N ALA A 373 12.92 23.44 -3.75
CA ALA A 373 13.24 22.18 -4.41
C ALA A 373 12.08 21.18 -4.32
N TYR A 374 11.49 21.03 -3.15
CA TYR A 374 10.32 20.17 -2.94
C TYR A 374 9.14 20.62 -3.81
N SER A 375 8.85 21.92 -3.81
CA SER A 375 7.77 22.51 -4.64
C SER A 375 8.02 22.29 -6.13
N HIS A 376 9.28 22.38 -6.59
CA HIS A 376 9.62 22.12 -7.98
C HIS A 376 9.27 20.68 -8.37
N VAL A 377 9.70 19.69 -7.56
CA VAL A 377 9.42 18.26 -7.81
C VAL A 377 7.90 18.01 -7.91
N ILE A 378 7.15 18.45 -6.89
CA ILE A 378 5.70 18.18 -6.83
C ILE A 378 4.94 18.90 -7.95
N ARG A 379 5.30 20.17 -8.26
CA ARG A 379 4.65 20.92 -9.36
C ARG A 379 4.97 20.32 -10.73
N SER A 380 6.19 19.83 -10.94
CA SER A 380 6.56 19.15 -12.18
C SER A 380 5.73 17.87 -12.38
N ILE A 381 5.52 17.09 -11.30
CA ILE A 381 4.65 15.93 -11.31
C ILE A 381 3.19 16.32 -11.61
N TYR A 382 2.68 17.38 -10.98
CA TYR A 382 1.30 17.84 -11.19
C TYR A 382 1.05 18.45 -12.56
N ALA A 383 2.08 19.01 -13.19
CA ALA A 383 2.00 19.53 -14.56
C ALA A 383 1.96 18.42 -15.63
N SER A 384 2.19 17.18 -15.26
CA SER A 384 2.11 16.03 -16.17
C SER A 384 0.69 15.48 -16.21
N ASP A 385 0.12 15.36 -17.41
CA ASP A 385 -1.14 14.66 -17.66
C ASP A 385 -0.97 13.14 -17.71
N LEU A 386 0.28 12.67 -17.82
CA LEU A 386 0.62 11.25 -17.87
C LEU A 386 0.54 10.62 -16.49
N LEU A 387 0.95 11.36 -15.43
CA LEU A 387 1.10 10.81 -14.09
C LEU A 387 -0.23 10.81 -13.31
N CYS A 388 -0.58 9.66 -12.75
CA CYS A 388 -1.78 9.48 -11.92
C CYS A 388 -1.49 9.40 -10.41
N GLY A 389 -0.24 9.62 -10.00
CA GLY A 389 0.19 9.63 -8.60
C GLY A 389 1.70 9.70 -8.47
N PHE A 390 2.17 9.81 -7.24
CA PHE A 390 3.59 9.81 -6.91
C PHE A 390 3.85 9.22 -5.52
N CYS A 391 5.13 8.84 -5.29
CA CYS A 391 5.66 8.53 -3.96
C CYS A 391 6.94 9.35 -3.74
N TYR A 392 6.94 10.18 -2.69
CA TYR A 392 8.09 11.01 -2.32
C TYR A 392 9.03 10.27 -1.39
N THR A 393 10.32 10.32 -1.62
CA THR A 393 11.39 9.78 -0.79
C THR A 393 11.92 10.85 0.14
N GLN A 394 11.76 10.82 1.51
CA GLN A 394 11.05 9.78 2.24
C GLN A 394 10.45 10.32 3.54
N LEU A 395 9.83 9.46 4.35
CA LEU A 395 9.19 9.86 5.61
C LEU A 395 10.20 10.40 6.62
N SER A 396 11.19 9.61 7.01
CA SER A 396 12.14 9.95 8.07
C SER A 396 13.58 9.71 7.63
N ASP A 397 14.51 10.37 8.29
CA ASP A 397 15.94 10.09 8.15
C ASP A 397 16.28 8.69 8.65
N ILE A 398 17.25 8.08 8.00
CA ILE A 398 17.76 6.75 8.36
C ILE A 398 19.27 6.81 8.40
N GLN A 399 19.83 6.96 9.60
CA GLN A 399 21.28 7.04 9.82
C GLN A 399 21.95 8.10 8.91
N GLN A 400 22.74 7.71 7.93
CA GLN A 400 23.42 8.61 7.00
C GLN A 400 22.54 9.11 5.86
N GLU A 401 21.44 8.45 5.56
CA GLU A 401 20.46 8.87 4.58
C GLU A 401 19.51 9.91 5.19
N GLN A 402 19.87 11.19 5.04
CA GLN A 402 19.18 12.30 5.72
C GLN A 402 18.31 13.11 4.76
N ASN A 403 17.42 12.44 4.06
CA ASN A 403 16.50 13.02 3.08
C ASN A 403 15.01 12.88 3.48
N GLY A 404 14.74 12.49 4.73
CA GLY A 404 13.39 12.42 5.26
C GLY A 404 12.75 13.80 5.42
N LEU A 405 11.42 13.85 5.40
CA LEU A 405 10.62 15.02 5.82
C LEU A 405 10.61 15.18 7.34
N LEU A 406 10.81 14.07 8.05
CA LEU A 406 11.06 13.99 9.47
C LEU A 406 12.55 13.69 9.70
N ASP A 407 13.09 14.11 10.85
CA ASP A 407 14.41 13.72 11.29
C ASP A 407 14.44 12.27 11.86
N GLU A 408 15.60 11.83 12.35
CA GLU A 408 15.79 10.48 12.92
C GLU A 408 14.96 10.23 14.20
N ASP A 409 14.56 11.29 14.89
CA ASP A 409 13.67 11.26 16.05
C ASP A 409 12.19 11.48 15.64
N HIS A 410 11.90 11.37 14.35
CA HIS A 410 10.59 11.57 13.73
C HIS A 410 9.95 12.94 14.01
N GLN A 411 10.79 13.99 14.19
CA GLN A 411 10.30 15.37 14.30
C GLN A 411 10.28 16.04 12.92
N PHE A 412 9.33 16.96 12.69
CA PHE A 412 9.27 17.70 11.45
C PHE A 412 10.54 18.54 11.22
N LYS A 413 11.17 18.42 10.06
CA LYS A 413 12.29 19.26 9.65
C LYS A 413 11.85 20.64 9.16
N THR A 414 10.60 20.74 8.68
CA THR A 414 9.98 21.98 8.23
C THR A 414 8.53 22.03 8.73
N ASP A 415 7.88 23.20 8.63
CA ASP A 415 6.45 23.32 8.96
C ASP A 415 5.60 22.39 8.07
N PRO A 416 4.90 21.38 8.61
CA PRO A 416 4.09 20.44 7.83
C PRO A 416 2.99 21.14 7.00
N LYS A 417 2.51 22.32 7.43
CA LYS A 417 1.51 23.08 6.67
C LYS A 417 2.06 23.61 5.36
N LYS A 418 3.36 23.94 5.30
CA LYS A 418 4.02 24.38 4.06
C LYS A 418 4.12 23.21 3.07
N ILE A 419 4.49 22.01 3.55
CA ILE A 419 4.50 20.78 2.75
C ILE A 419 3.09 20.46 2.25
N LYS A 420 2.10 20.50 3.17
CA LYS A 420 0.69 20.26 2.82
C LYS A 420 0.19 21.22 1.74
N ALA A 421 0.50 22.50 1.85
CA ALA A 421 0.09 23.50 0.86
C ALA A 421 0.64 23.20 -0.54
N ILE A 422 1.85 22.63 -0.63
CA ILE A 422 2.43 22.19 -1.90
C ILE A 422 1.73 20.93 -2.39
N ASN A 423 1.51 19.93 -1.52
CA ASN A 423 0.84 18.68 -1.85
C ASN A 423 -0.64 18.84 -2.25
N ASP A 424 -1.29 19.89 -1.77
CA ASP A 424 -2.69 20.20 -2.09
C ASP A 424 -2.78 21.22 -3.26
N SER A 425 -1.66 21.62 -3.89
CA SER A 425 -1.66 22.61 -4.97
C SER A 425 -2.23 22.08 -6.31
N LYS A 426 -2.33 20.75 -6.50
CA LYS A 426 -3.16 20.19 -7.56
C LYS A 426 -4.62 20.32 -7.08
N GLU A 427 -5.39 21.19 -7.71
CA GLU A 427 -6.84 21.14 -7.60
C GLU A 427 -7.26 19.74 -8.07
N THR A 428 -7.51 18.86 -7.13
CA THR A 428 -8.22 17.63 -7.42
C THR A 428 -9.60 18.08 -7.87
N THR A 429 -9.86 18.06 -9.16
CA THR A 429 -11.19 18.14 -9.74
C THR A 429 -11.96 16.86 -9.37
N THR A 430 -12.11 16.58 -8.11
CA THR A 430 -13.26 15.94 -7.54
C THR A 430 -14.27 17.05 -7.29
N SER A 431 -14.65 17.76 -8.35
CA SER A 431 -15.93 18.41 -8.36
C SER A 431 -16.96 17.28 -8.30
N PHE A 432 -17.38 16.90 -7.11
CA PHE A 432 -18.75 16.49 -6.95
C PHE A 432 -19.55 17.66 -7.52
N SER A 433 -19.98 17.55 -8.76
CA SER A 433 -21.13 18.32 -9.19
C SER A 433 -22.20 17.93 -8.19
N THR A 434 -22.48 18.81 -7.23
CA THR A 434 -23.71 18.81 -6.49
C THR A 434 -24.78 18.75 -7.56
N ILE A 435 -25.38 17.58 -7.72
CA ILE A 435 -26.66 17.45 -8.39
C ILE A 435 -27.67 18.07 -7.41
N GLU A 436 -27.62 19.40 -7.30
CA GLU A 436 -28.77 20.23 -7.00
C GLU A 436 -29.38 20.47 -8.38
N ASP A 437 -30.38 19.65 -8.71
CA ASP A 437 -31.44 19.90 -9.70
C ASP A 437 -31.86 18.56 -10.31
N TYR A 438 -32.65 17.82 -9.56
CA TYR A 438 -33.79 17.03 -10.08
C TYR A 438 -34.83 16.82 -8.95
#